data_4b8de59a045ba721398e14dbb73de235
#
_entry.id   4b8de59a045ba721398e14dbb73de235
#
_cell.length_a   1.000
_cell.length_b   1.000
_cell.length_c   1.000
_cell.angle_alpha   90.00
_cell.angle_beta   90.00
_cell.angle_gamma   90.00
#
_symmetry.space_group_name_H-M   'P 1'
#
loop_
_entity.id
_entity.type
_entity.pdbx_description
1 polymer ?
#
loop_
_entity_poly.entity_id
_entity_poly.type
_entity_poly.pdbx_seq_one_letter_code
_entity_poly.pdbx_strand_id
1 'polypeptide(L)'
;LNVVADEAGMLDATDAHIELHRDLVDQADRLFGARHFDHYDFLLAVSDKLGGIGLEHHRSSENSVETDYFTDPAGTIVDRDLLGHEYTHSWNGKWRRPADQLTPNFNEPLQNSLLWVYEGQTQYWGLVLTARAGLMTKQQALDVFANTAATYAEDNPGRTWRAMQDTTNDPIIAQRRPQPWSSFQRSEDYYREGAMIWLDADTLIREATGDRKSLDD
;
A
#
# COMPACT_ATOMS: atom_id res chain seq x y z
N LEU A 1 16.74 0.27 7.57
CA LEU A 1 16.39 -0.77 6.62
C LEU A 1 17.32 -1.95 6.83
N ASN A 2 16.76 -3.11 7.16
CA ASN A 2 17.47 -4.38 7.36
C ASN A 2 17.10 -5.28 6.18
N VAL A 3 18.09 -5.66 5.37
CA VAL A 3 17.83 -6.40 4.13
C VAL A 3 18.51 -7.76 4.20
N VAL A 4 17.78 -8.78 3.81
CA VAL A 4 18.27 -10.13 3.55
C VAL A 4 17.95 -10.51 2.10
N ALA A 5 18.80 -11.31 1.48
CA ALA A 5 18.59 -11.77 0.12
C ALA A 5 19.02 -13.24 -0.04
N ASP A 6 18.48 -13.92 -1.04
CA ASP A 6 18.88 -15.28 -1.38
C ASP A 6 20.31 -15.36 -1.87
N GLU A 7 20.78 -14.33 -2.58
CA GLU A 7 22.13 -14.23 -3.12
C GLU A 7 22.73 -12.83 -2.95
N ALA A 8 24.04 -12.73 -2.76
CA ALA A 8 24.73 -11.46 -2.48
C ALA A 8 24.51 -10.41 -3.59
N GLY A 9 24.49 -10.81 -4.87
CA GLY A 9 24.30 -9.89 -5.99
C GLY A 9 22.93 -9.21 -6.04
N MET A 10 21.93 -9.75 -5.36
CA MET A 10 20.60 -9.13 -5.24
C MET A 10 20.61 -7.88 -4.34
N LEU A 11 21.71 -7.67 -3.58
CA LEU A 11 21.91 -6.53 -2.70
C LEU A 11 22.68 -5.38 -3.37
N ASP A 12 23.00 -5.48 -4.65
CA ASP A 12 23.79 -4.49 -5.39
C ASP A 12 22.96 -3.22 -5.68
N ALA A 13 22.66 -2.48 -4.59
CA ALA A 13 21.99 -1.20 -4.66
C ALA A 13 23.01 -0.07 -4.87
N THR A 14 22.65 0.91 -5.71
CA THR A 14 23.44 2.16 -5.80
C THR A 14 23.18 3.06 -4.60
N ASP A 15 24.15 3.93 -4.26
CA ASP A 15 23.95 4.94 -3.21
C ASP A 15 22.72 5.83 -3.49
N ALA A 16 22.50 6.18 -4.75
CA ALA A 16 21.33 6.94 -5.16
C ALA A 16 20.02 6.18 -4.87
N HIS A 17 20.00 4.87 -5.09
CA HIS A 17 18.81 4.07 -4.80
C HIS A 17 18.55 3.94 -3.29
N ILE A 18 19.63 3.83 -2.50
CA ILE A 18 19.52 3.84 -1.02
C ILE A 18 18.97 5.18 -0.53
N GLU A 19 19.40 6.31 -1.13
CA GLU A 19 18.90 7.64 -0.77
C GLU A 19 17.40 7.81 -1.01
N LEU A 20 16.86 7.25 -2.10
CA LEU A 20 15.41 7.26 -2.35
C LEU A 20 14.60 6.60 -1.21
N HIS A 21 15.15 5.58 -0.56
CA HIS A 21 14.50 4.95 0.60
C HIS A 21 14.57 5.85 1.85
N ARG A 22 15.61 6.68 1.99
CA ARG A 22 15.67 7.72 3.03
C ARG A 22 14.66 8.82 2.76
N ASP A 23 14.57 9.24 1.49
CA ASP A 23 13.57 10.22 1.07
C ASP A 23 12.15 9.74 1.34
N LEU A 24 11.86 8.44 1.23
CA LEU A 24 10.56 7.87 1.60
C LEU A 24 10.21 8.15 3.07
N VAL A 25 11.17 7.92 3.97
CA VAL A 25 10.99 8.20 5.40
C VAL A 25 10.77 9.70 5.63
N ASP A 26 11.58 10.55 5.01
CA ASP A 26 11.46 12.00 5.13
C ASP A 26 10.12 12.53 4.59
N GLN A 27 9.62 11.97 3.50
CA GLN A 27 8.31 12.35 2.95
C GLN A 27 7.16 11.92 3.87
N ALA A 28 7.23 10.73 4.47
CA ALA A 28 6.25 10.29 5.44
C ALA A 28 6.24 11.17 6.70
N ASP A 29 7.42 11.53 7.21
CA ASP A 29 7.53 12.44 8.37
C ASP A 29 6.94 13.82 8.08
N ARG A 30 7.12 14.34 6.87
CA ARG A 30 6.51 15.62 6.45
C ARG A 30 5.00 15.50 6.34
N LEU A 31 4.51 14.38 5.80
CA LEU A 31 3.08 14.14 5.62
C LEU A 31 2.36 14.02 6.98
N PHE A 32 2.86 13.17 7.85
CA PHE A 32 2.19 12.87 9.12
C PHE A 32 2.52 13.85 10.25
N GLY A 33 3.59 14.64 10.12
CA GLY A 33 3.98 15.69 11.05
C GLY A 33 4.38 15.23 12.46
N ALA A 34 4.34 13.94 12.73
CA ALA A 34 4.67 13.37 14.04
C ALA A 34 5.13 11.92 13.94
N ARG A 35 6.06 11.55 14.81
CA ARG A 35 6.46 10.16 15.07
C ARG A 35 5.94 9.73 16.44
N HIS A 36 5.40 8.51 16.51
CA HIS A 36 4.97 7.89 17.77
C HIS A 36 5.91 6.75 18.20
N PHE A 37 7.08 6.66 17.58
CA PHE A 37 8.13 5.66 17.84
C PHE A 37 9.51 6.32 17.89
N ASP A 38 10.45 5.69 18.61
CA ASP A 38 11.84 6.14 18.71
C ASP A 38 12.65 5.74 17.47
N HIS A 39 12.34 4.57 16.91
CA HIS A 39 12.93 4.04 15.67
C HIS A 39 11.91 3.17 14.95
N TYR A 40 12.15 2.92 13.67
CA TYR A 40 11.35 2.03 12.84
C TYR A 40 12.26 1.09 12.05
N ASP A 41 11.94 -0.20 12.05
CA ASP A 41 12.69 -1.22 11.33
C ASP A 41 11.91 -1.74 10.12
N PHE A 42 12.40 -1.44 8.93
CA PHE A 42 11.98 -2.17 7.74
C PHE A 42 12.78 -3.46 7.67
N LEU A 43 12.10 -4.60 7.75
CA LEU A 43 12.67 -5.92 7.54
C LEU A 43 12.31 -6.33 6.11
N LEU A 44 13.30 -6.35 5.22
CA LEU A 44 13.10 -6.55 3.79
C LEU A 44 13.80 -7.83 3.33
N ALA A 45 13.04 -8.76 2.80
CA ALA A 45 13.55 -9.92 2.10
C ALA A 45 13.50 -9.70 0.58
N VAL A 46 14.63 -9.86 -0.07
CA VAL A 46 14.76 -9.87 -1.53
C VAL A 46 14.87 -11.32 -1.96
N SER A 47 13.74 -11.94 -2.30
CA SER A 47 13.68 -13.40 -2.39
C SER A 47 12.50 -13.88 -3.24
N ASP A 48 12.73 -14.91 -4.05
CA ASP A 48 11.70 -15.66 -4.75
C ASP A 48 11.16 -16.86 -3.93
N LYS A 49 11.72 -17.10 -2.74
CA LYS A 49 11.41 -18.26 -1.88
C LYS A 49 10.50 -17.92 -0.70
N LEU A 50 10.53 -16.66 -0.24
CA LEU A 50 9.74 -16.22 0.91
C LEU A 50 8.31 -15.78 0.56
N GLY A 51 7.98 -15.68 -0.73
CA GLY A 51 6.69 -15.20 -1.20
C GLY A 51 6.43 -13.73 -0.87
N GLY A 52 5.64 -13.06 -1.67
CA GLY A 52 5.27 -11.66 -1.45
C GLY A 52 4.52 -11.48 -0.14
N ILE A 53 5.02 -10.61 0.75
CA ILE A 53 4.40 -10.23 2.00
C ILE A 53 4.64 -8.74 2.28
N GLY A 54 3.59 -8.06 2.75
CA GLY A 54 3.67 -6.84 3.51
C GLY A 54 2.95 -7.11 4.83
N LEU A 55 3.60 -6.80 5.95
CA LEU A 55 3.02 -7.00 7.27
C LEU A 55 3.46 -5.87 8.19
N GLU A 56 2.49 -5.07 8.52
CA GLU A 56 2.66 -3.86 9.28
C GLU A 56 2.64 -4.09 10.79
N HIS A 57 3.51 -3.38 11.49
CA HIS A 57 3.59 -3.30 12.94
C HIS A 57 3.68 -1.84 13.39
N HIS A 58 3.64 -1.58 14.71
CA HIS A 58 3.73 -0.22 15.25
C HIS A 58 5.06 0.47 14.91
N ARG A 59 6.17 -0.26 14.95
CA ARG A 59 7.54 0.25 14.81
C ARG A 59 8.42 -0.57 13.87
N SER A 60 7.79 -1.38 13.04
CA SER A 60 8.47 -2.17 12.02
C SER A 60 7.50 -2.62 10.95
N SER A 61 8.01 -3.08 9.84
CA SER A 61 7.28 -3.86 8.85
C SER A 61 8.11 -5.03 8.37
N GLU A 62 7.46 -6.12 8.04
CA GLU A 62 8.04 -7.28 7.38
C GLU A 62 7.61 -7.26 5.92
N ASN A 63 8.59 -7.28 5.02
CA ASN A 63 8.37 -7.05 3.60
C ASN A 63 9.14 -8.07 2.77
N SER A 64 8.55 -8.53 1.67
CA SER A 64 9.24 -9.36 0.70
C SER A 64 8.99 -8.84 -0.71
N VAL A 65 10.06 -8.67 -1.46
CA VAL A 65 10.07 -8.14 -2.83
C VAL A 65 10.82 -9.08 -3.77
N GLU A 66 10.64 -8.88 -5.06
CA GLU A 66 11.28 -9.65 -6.10
C GLU A 66 12.82 -9.52 -6.07
N THR A 67 13.50 -10.52 -6.61
CA THR A 67 14.96 -10.67 -6.53
C THR A 67 15.74 -9.57 -7.24
N ASP A 68 15.12 -8.86 -8.16
CA ASP A 68 15.69 -7.76 -8.93
C ASP A 68 15.35 -6.35 -8.39
N TYR A 69 14.74 -6.27 -7.20
CA TYR A 69 14.28 -5.02 -6.59
C TYR A 69 15.36 -3.92 -6.58
N PHE A 70 16.61 -4.25 -6.28
CA PHE A 70 17.72 -3.29 -6.26
C PHE A 70 18.46 -3.20 -7.60
N THR A 71 18.44 -4.26 -8.41
CA THR A 71 19.25 -4.37 -9.62
C THR A 71 18.49 -3.94 -10.88
N ASP A 72 17.17 -4.07 -10.92
CA ASP A 72 16.30 -3.55 -11.99
C ASP A 72 15.14 -2.70 -11.43
N PRO A 73 15.41 -1.45 -11.03
CA PRO A 73 14.38 -0.56 -10.51
C PRO A 73 13.22 -0.28 -11.47
N ALA A 74 13.42 -0.43 -12.76
CA ALA A 74 12.39 -0.20 -13.76
C ALA A 74 11.45 -1.40 -13.91
N GLY A 75 11.95 -2.61 -13.74
CA GLY A 75 11.17 -3.85 -13.84
C GLY A 75 10.25 -4.08 -12.64
N THR A 76 10.64 -3.60 -11.45
CA THR A 76 9.93 -3.85 -10.19
C THR A 76 9.01 -2.70 -9.75
N ILE A 77 8.42 -1.96 -10.69
CA ILE A 77 7.52 -0.82 -10.39
C ILE A 77 6.36 -1.22 -9.47
N VAL A 78 5.82 -2.43 -9.67
CA VAL A 78 4.65 -2.92 -8.91
C VAL A 78 4.93 -3.05 -7.41
N ASP A 79 6.18 -3.32 -7.03
CA ASP A 79 6.58 -3.54 -5.63
C ASP A 79 7.13 -2.27 -4.96
N ARG A 80 7.25 -1.17 -5.72
CA ARG A 80 7.88 0.06 -5.21
C ARG A 80 7.10 0.75 -4.11
N ASP A 81 5.80 0.61 -4.09
CA ASP A 81 4.94 1.23 -3.07
C ASP A 81 4.81 0.40 -1.79
N LEU A 82 5.30 -0.85 -1.77
CA LEU A 82 5.18 -1.74 -0.63
C LEU A 82 5.72 -1.12 0.66
N LEU A 83 6.96 -0.64 0.67
CA LEU A 83 7.56 -0.05 1.87
C LEU A 83 6.83 1.23 2.32
N GLY A 84 6.34 2.03 1.37
CA GLY A 84 5.53 3.21 1.65
C GLY A 84 4.16 2.87 2.23
N HIS A 85 3.55 1.80 1.74
CA HIS A 85 2.31 1.25 2.24
C HIS A 85 2.46 0.79 3.69
N GLU A 86 3.39 -0.14 3.94
CA GLU A 86 3.59 -0.72 5.27
C GLU A 86 4.06 0.34 6.30
N TYR A 87 4.83 1.33 5.87
CA TYR A 87 5.25 2.41 6.74
C TYR A 87 4.07 3.31 7.14
N THR A 88 3.18 3.60 6.20
CA THR A 88 1.97 4.38 6.44
C THR A 88 1.08 3.74 7.50
N HIS A 89 1.01 2.43 7.54
CA HIS A 89 0.25 1.69 8.56
C HIS A 89 0.68 1.96 9.99
N SER A 90 1.92 2.40 10.23
CA SER A 90 2.34 2.80 11.57
C SER A 90 1.44 3.90 12.13
N TRP A 91 0.95 4.83 11.28
CA TRP A 91 -0.03 5.86 11.64
C TRP A 91 -1.46 5.42 11.38
N ASN A 92 -1.79 5.02 10.14
CA ASN A 92 -3.12 4.57 9.75
C ASN A 92 -3.26 3.05 9.92
N GLY A 93 -3.69 2.63 11.08
CA GLY A 93 -3.89 1.22 11.43
C GLY A 93 -3.31 0.83 12.77
N LYS A 94 -2.07 1.22 13.07
CA LYS A 94 -1.44 0.86 14.35
C LYS A 94 -1.60 1.95 15.41
N TRP A 95 -1.32 3.20 15.08
CA TRP A 95 -1.57 4.32 15.98
C TRP A 95 -3.05 4.70 16.02
N ARG A 96 -3.67 4.90 14.87
CA ARG A 96 -5.12 5.08 14.71
C ARG A 96 -5.70 3.86 14.03
N ARG A 97 -6.54 3.14 14.73
CA ARG A 97 -7.18 1.90 14.27
C ARG A 97 -8.70 2.05 14.32
N PRO A 98 -9.44 1.55 13.30
CA PRO A 98 -10.88 1.39 13.42
C PRO A 98 -11.24 0.61 14.68
N ALA A 99 -12.26 1.08 15.41
CA ALA A 99 -12.58 0.53 16.73
C ALA A 99 -12.96 -0.96 16.69
N ASP A 100 -13.60 -1.40 15.61
CA ASP A 100 -14.03 -2.78 15.41
C ASP A 100 -12.90 -3.72 14.88
N GLN A 101 -11.74 -3.15 14.53
CA GLN A 101 -10.53 -3.91 14.23
C GLN A 101 -9.61 -4.08 15.45
N LEU A 102 -9.98 -3.50 16.60
CA LEU A 102 -9.24 -3.68 17.84
C LEU A 102 -9.81 -4.88 18.60
N THR A 103 -9.12 -6.00 18.56
CA THR A 103 -9.46 -7.20 19.32
C THR A 103 -8.43 -7.47 20.41
N PRO A 104 -8.83 -8.03 21.57
CA PRO A 104 -7.92 -8.28 22.67
C PRO A 104 -6.94 -9.43 22.40
N ASN A 105 -7.29 -10.33 21.49
CA ASN A 105 -6.49 -11.49 21.12
C ASN A 105 -6.99 -12.10 19.80
N PHE A 106 -6.28 -13.09 19.28
CA PHE A 106 -6.61 -13.74 18.00
C PHE A 106 -7.82 -14.72 18.03
N ASN A 107 -8.44 -14.93 19.20
CA ASN A 107 -9.65 -15.76 19.32
C ASN A 107 -10.94 -14.95 19.15
N GLU A 108 -10.83 -13.61 19.16
CA GLU A 108 -11.94 -12.73 18.92
C GLU A 108 -12.04 -12.39 17.42
N PRO A 109 -13.21 -12.53 16.80
CA PRO A 109 -13.38 -12.19 15.39
C PRO A 109 -13.12 -10.71 15.14
N LEU A 110 -12.23 -10.42 14.19
CA LEU A 110 -11.98 -9.07 13.71
C LEU A 110 -13.18 -8.60 12.87
N GLN A 111 -13.63 -7.37 13.11
CA GLN A 111 -14.64 -6.72 12.27
C GLN A 111 -13.95 -5.72 11.33
N ASN A 112 -14.33 -5.72 10.08
CA ASN A 112 -13.62 -4.98 9.04
C ASN A 112 -14.48 -3.88 8.37
N SER A 113 -15.37 -3.22 9.13
CA SER A 113 -16.27 -2.22 8.56
C SER A 113 -15.55 -1.04 7.90
N LEU A 114 -14.36 -0.69 8.37
CA LEU A 114 -13.51 0.38 7.85
C LEU A 114 -12.19 -0.13 7.25
N LEU A 115 -12.13 -1.38 6.81
CA LEU A 115 -10.93 -1.91 6.17
C LEU A 115 -10.54 -1.11 4.92
N TRP A 116 -11.50 -0.58 4.18
CA TRP A 116 -11.27 0.31 3.04
C TRP A 116 -10.60 1.66 3.44
N VAL A 117 -10.75 2.10 4.70
CA VAL A 117 -10.00 3.23 5.24
C VAL A 117 -8.61 2.77 5.67
N TYR A 118 -8.54 1.64 6.37
CA TYR A 118 -7.29 1.07 6.85
C TYR A 118 -6.35 0.75 5.68
N GLU A 119 -6.83 0.06 4.65
CA GLU A 119 -6.03 -0.36 3.50
C GLU A 119 -6.08 0.63 2.33
N GLY A 120 -7.27 1.11 1.98
CA GLY A 120 -7.41 1.97 0.79
C GLY A 120 -6.73 3.32 0.94
N GLN A 121 -6.81 3.96 2.12
CA GLN A 121 -6.07 5.19 2.40
C GLN A 121 -4.57 4.92 2.46
N THR A 122 -4.17 3.83 3.06
CA THR A 122 -2.76 3.43 3.12
C THR A 122 -2.20 3.14 1.74
N GLN A 123 -2.96 2.46 0.87
CA GLN A 123 -2.58 2.23 -0.52
C GLN A 123 -2.43 3.55 -1.30
N TYR A 124 -3.34 4.51 -1.10
CA TYR A 124 -3.22 5.84 -1.68
C TYR A 124 -1.93 6.54 -1.23
N TRP A 125 -1.67 6.57 0.08
CA TRP A 125 -0.47 7.22 0.62
C TRP A 125 0.81 6.47 0.26
N GLY A 126 0.79 5.15 0.20
CA GLY A 126 1.93 4.34 -0.28
C GLY A 126 2.38 4.78 -1.66
N LEU A 127 1.44 4.89 -2.61
CA LEU A 127 1.72 5.37 -3.97
C LEU A 127 2.21 6.82 -4.00
N VAL A 128 1.55 7.72 -3.27
CA VAL A 128 1.92 9.14 -3.22
C VAL A 128 3.30 9.35 -2.60
N LEU A 129 3.59 8.69 -1.48
CA LEU A 129 4.88 8.79 -0.80
C LEU A 129 6.01 8.22 -1.67
N THR A 130 5.78 7.09 -2.33
CA THR A 130 6.72 6.45 -3.24
C THR A 130 7.07 7.38 -4.41
N ALA A 131 6.08 8.08 -4.97
CA ALA A 131 6.31 9.08 -6.02
C ALA A 131 7.04 10.32 -5.48
N ARG A 132 6.68 10.82 -4.29
CA ARG A 132 7.35 11.98 -3.65
C ARG A 132 8.80 11.68 -3.28
N ALA A 133 9.10 10.44 -2.91
CA ALA A 133 10.46 9.99 -2.63
C ALA A 133 11.30 9.73 -3.89
N GLY A 134 10.67 9.67 -5.07
CA GLY A 134 11.38 9.37 -6.33
C GLY A 134 11.60 7.88 -6.58
N LEU A 135 11.09 6.99 -5.75
CA LEU A 135 11.10 5.54 -6.00
C LEU A 135 10.23 5.16 -7.20
N MET A 136 9.24 5.98 -7.51
CA MET A 136 8.50 6.03 -8.78
C MET A 136 8.61 7.43 -9.36
N THR A 137 8.72 7.54 -10.68
CA THR A 137 8.51 8.82 -11.36
C THR A 137 7.05 9.24 -11.26
N LYS A 138 6.77 10.53 -11.40
CA LYS A 138 5.38 11.02 -11.46
C LYS A 138 4.57 10.29 -12.53
N GLN A 139 5.15 10.02 -13.71
CA GLN A 139 4.45 9.33 -14.79
C GLN A 139 4.12 7.89 -14.40
N GLN A 140 5.06 7.15 -13.80
CA GLN A 140 4.81 5.79 -13.34
C GLN A 140 3.68 5.73 -12.31
N ALA A 141 3.64 6.65 -11.34
CA ALA A 141 2.55 6.72 -10.38
C ALA A 141 1.20 7.02 -11.05
N LEU A 142 1.16 7.94 -12.02
CA LEU A 142 -0.03 8.21 -12.81
C LEU A 142 -0.47 6.99 -13.64
N ASP A 143 0.47 6.24 -14.20
CA ASP A 143 0.19 5.02 -14.96
C ASP A 143 -0.38 3.92 -14.06
N VAL A 144 0.08 3.81 -12.81
CA VAL A 144 -0.50 2.88 -11.81
C VAL A 144 -1.96 3.25 -11.52
N PHE A 145 -2.26 4.53 -11.28
CA PHE A 145 -3.64 4.99 -11.08
C PHE A 145 -4.50 4.77 -12.33
N ALA A 146 -3.98 5.10 -13.52
CA ALA A 146 -4.70 4.90 -14.77
C ALA A 146 -5.00 3.43 -15.05
N ASN A 147 -4.02 2.54 -14.81
CA ASN A 147 -4.22 1.10 -14.94
C ASN A 147 -5.25 0.57 -13.95
N THR A 148 -5.21 1.05 -12.69
CA THR A 148 -6.20 0.71 -11.67
C THR A 148 -7.59 1.15 -12.11
N ALA A 149 -7.75 2.39 -12.58
CA ALA A 149 -9.02 2.90 -13.07
C ALA A 149 -9.56 2.08 -14.25
N ALA A 150 -8.72 1.74 -15.22
CA ALA A 150 -9.09 0.91 -16.37
C ALA A 150 -9.54 -0.49 -15.93
N THR A 151 -8.80 -1.13 -15.02
CA THR A 151 -9.14 -2.44 -14.47
C THR A 151 -10.55 -2.43 -13.85
N TYR A 152 -10.85 -1.42 -13.05
CA TYR A 152 -12.18 -1.33 -12.42
C TYR A 152 -13.28 -0.88 -13.37
N ALA A 153 -12.96 -0.14 -14.42
CA ALA A 153 -13.94 0.27 -15.42
C ALA A 153 -14.33 -0.88 -16.38
N GLU A 154 -13.33 -1.69 -16.79
CA GLU A 154 -13.50 -2.62 -17.90
C GLU A 154 -13.51 -4.10 -17.46
N ASP A 155 -12.65 -4.47 -16.49
CA ASP A 155 -12.38 -5.86 -16.16
C ASP A 155 -13.00 -6.35 -14.84
N ASN A 156 -13.68 -5.46 -14.09
CA ASN A 156 -14.30 -5.80 -12.82
C ASN A 156 -15.81 -5.59 -12.83
N PRO A 157 -16.58 -6.42 -13.56
CA PRO A 157 -18.05 -6.29 -13.66
C PRO A 157 -18.76 -6.51 -12.32
N GLY A 158 -18.15 -7.19 -11.36
CA GLY A 158 -18.72 -7.42 -10.02
C GLY A 158 -19.04 -6.12 -9.29
N ARG A 159 -18.31 -5.03 -9.53
CA ARG A 159 -18.58 -3.72 -8.92
C ARG A 159 -19.90 -3.08 -9.35
N THR A 160 -20.51 -3.54 -10.41
CA THR A 160 -21.80 -3.01 -10.88
C THR A 160 -22.98 -3.44 -10.00
N TRP A 161 -22.82 -4.49 -9.22
CA TRP A 161 -23.90 -5.05 -8.39
C TRP A 161 -23.49 -5.34 -6.95
N ARG A 162 -22.18 -5.44 -6.66
CA ARG A 162 -21.66 -5.72 -5.33
C ARG A 162 -20.87 -4.52 -4.81
N ALA A 163 -21.21 -4.03 -3.64
CA ALA A 163 -20.50 -2.93 -3.01
C ALA A 163 -19.07 -3.34 -2.64
N MET A 164 -18.11 -2.39 -2.72
CA MET A 164 -16.74 -2.62 -2.28
C MET A 164 -16.67 -3.05 -0.81
N GLN A 165 -17.51 -2.47 0.05
CA GLN A 165 -17.60 -2.83 1.47
C GLN A 165 -17.81 -4.34 1.69
N ASP A 166 -18.52 -5.02 0.81
CA ASP A 166 -18.77 -6.47 0.94
C ASP A 166 -17.48 -7.29 0.78
N THR A 167 -16.47 -6.74 0.09
CA THR A 167 -15.18 -7.42 -0.11
C THR A 167 -14.38 -7.53 1.18
N THR A 168 -14.64 -6.68 2.16
CA THR A 168 -13.99 -6.69 3.47
C THR A 168 -14.30 -7.93 4.31
N ASN A 169 -15.36 -8.64 3.94
CA ASN A 169 -15.78 -9.87 4.61
C ASN A 169 -15.34 -11.14 3.86
N ASP A 170 -14.72 -10.99 2.69
CA ASP A 170 -14.26 -12.13 1.91
C ASP A 170 -12.92 -12.66 2.45
N PRO A 171 -12.75 -13.98 2.51
CA PRO A 171 -11.44 -14.55 2.77
C PRO A 171 -10.46 -14.19 1.64
N ILE A 172 -9.28 -13.75 1.98
CA ILE A 172 -8.17 -13.49 1.02
C ILE A 172 -7.93 -14.70 0.10
N ILE A 173 -8.14 -15.91 0.59
CA ILE A 173 -8.00 -17.14 -0.19
C ILE A 173 -8.94 -17.18 -1.41
N ALA A 174 -10.06 -16.47 -1.38
CA ALA A 174 -10.99 -16.43 -2.51
C ALA A 174 -10.36 -15.78 -3.75
N GLN A 175 -9.53 -14.77 -3.55
CA GLN A 175 -8.76 -14.12 -4.62
C GLN A 175 -7.66 -15.04 -5.16
N ARG A 176 -6.92 -15.72 -4.28
CA ARG A 176 -5.82 -16.61 -4.64
C ARG A 176 -6.26 -17.90 -5.30
N ARG A 177 -7.54 -18.22 -5.24
CA ARG A 177 -8.17 -19.38 -5.90
C ARG A 177 -9.42 -18.91 -6.63
N PRO A 178 -9.26 -18.25 -7.80
CA PRO A 178 -10.38 -17.72 -8.55
C PRO A 178 -11.38 -18.82 -8.90
N GLN A 179 -12.65 -18.50 -8.71
CA GLN A 179 -13.75 -19.40 -9.07
C GLN A 179 -14.01 -19.34 -10.59
N PRO A 180 -14.70 -20.35 -11.18
CA PRO A 180 -15.04 -20.35 -12.61
C PRO A 180 -15.88 -19.14 -13.08
N TRP A 181 -16.54 -18.45 -12.15
CA TRP A 181 -17.33 -17.23 -12.42
C TRP A 181 -16.65 -15.97 -11.87
N SER A 182 -15.38 -15.81 -12.11
CA SER A 182 -14.55 -14.70 -11.64
C SER A 182 -15.13 -13.31 -11.95
N SER A 183 -15.91 -13.18 -13.05
CA SER A 183 -16.59 -11.94 -13.42
C SER A 183 -17.62 -11.45 -12.38
N PHE A 184 -18.08 -12.32 -11.50
CA PHE A 184 -18.97 -11.97 -10.41
C PHE A 184 -18.27 -11.72 -9.09
N GLN A 185 -16.97 -11.98 -9.06
CA GLN A 185 -16.16 -11.84 -7.85
C GLN A 185 -15.59 -10.41 -7.76
N ARG A 186 -15.60 -9.95 -6.54
CA ARG A 186 -14.78 -8.83 -6.08
C ARG A 186 -14.01 -9.35 -4.89
N SER A 187 -12.72 -9.08 -4.81
CA SER A 187 -11.89 -9.47 -3.68
C SER A 187 -10.80 -8.45 -3.47
N GLU A 188 -10.56 -8.07 -2.22
CA GLU A 188 -9.53 -7.09 -1.82
C GLU A 188 -9.61 -5.74 -2.56
N ASP A 189 -10.76 -5.41 -3.18
CA ASP A 189 -10.94 -4.16 -3.90
C ASP A 189 -10.82 -2.94 -2.99
N TYR A 190 -10.93 -3.13 -1.68
CA TYR A 190 -10.70 -2.12 -0.66
C TYR A 190 -9.27 -1.55 -0.68
N TYR A 191 -8.28 -2.24 -1.25
CA TYR A 191 -6.95 -1.68 -1.51
C TYR A 191 -6.99 -0.70 -2.67
N ARG A 192 -7.15 -1.19 -3.89
CA ARG A 192 -6.95 -0.41 -5.11
C ARG A 192 -8.14 0.48 -5.44
N GLU A 193 -9.37 -0.03 -5.42
CA GLU A 193 -10.55 0.81 -5.58
C GLU A 193 -10.68 1.78 -4.39
N GLY A 194 -10.31 1.31 -3.18
CA GLY A 194 -10.19 2.18 -2.01
C GLY A 194 -9.23 3.34 -2.25
N ALA A 195 -8.06 3.10 -2.80
CA ALA A 195 -7.11 4.17 -3.15
C ALA A 195 -7.69 5.18 -4.17
N MET A 196 -8.51 4.71 -5.12
CA MET A 196 -9.19 5.60 -6.07
C MET A 196 -10.24 6.50 -5.39
N ILE A 197 -10.92 6.00 -4.35
CA ILE A 197 -11.85 6.82 -3.54
C ILE A 197 -11.07 7.92 -2.81
N TRP A 198 -9.90 7.64 -2.28
CA TRP A 198 -9.05 8.63 -1.61
C TRP A 198 -8.44 9.64 -2.58
N LEU A 199 -8.09 9.21 -3.80
CA LEU A 199 -7.68 10.12 -4.88
C LEU A 199 -8.82 11.09 -5.25
N ASP A 200 -10.05 10.59 -5.36
CA ASP A 200 -11.24 11.43 -5.62
C ASP A 200 -11.47 12.41 -4.47
N ALA A 201 -11.38 11.95 -3.22
CA ALA A 201 -11.51 12.82 -2.04
C ALA A 201 -10.45 13.94 -2.02
N ASP A 202 -9.18 13.63 -2.30
CA ASP A 202 -8.12 14.64 -2.42
C ASP A 202 -8.40 15.64 -3.54
N THR A 203 -8.85 15.15 -4.70
CA THR A 203 -9.22 16.00 -5.83
C THR A 203 -10.37 16.96 -5.48
N LEU A 204 -11.43 16.46 -4.85
CA LEU A 204 -12.56 17.26 -4.40
C LEU A 204 -12.16 18.34 -3.37
N ILE A 205 -11.27 18.00 -2.43
CA ILE A 205 -10.73 18.98 -1.46
C ILE A 205 -9.95 20.09 -2.20
N ARG A 206 -9.08 19.71 -3.14
CA ARG A 206 -8.28 20.64 -3.94
C ARG A 206 -9.16 21.55 -4.79
N GLU A 207 -10.12 21.02 -5.50
CA GLU A 207 -11.08 21.79 -6.30
C GLU A 207 -11.89 22.76 -5.44
N ALA A 208 -12.46 22.29 -4.34
CA ALA A 208 -13.27 23.12 -3.44
C ALA A 208 -12.48 24.25 -2.78
N THR A 209 -11.17 24.08 -2.64
CA THR A 209 -10.29 25.06 -1.97
C THR A 209 -9.40 25.85 -2.93
N GLY A 210 -9.43 25.56 -4.24
CA GLY A 210 -8.50 26.15 -5.23
C GLY A 210 -7.04 25.80 -4.87
N ASP A 211 -6.77 24.52 -4.63
CA ASP A 211 -5.48 23.94 -4.25
C ASP A 211 -4.86 24.49 -2.94
N ARG A 212 -5.66 25.16 -2.10
CA ARG A 212 -5.16 25.66 -0.81
C ARG A 212 -5.14 24.60 0.27
N LYS A 213 -5.88 23.50 0.07
CA LYS A 213 -5.92 22.33 0.93
C LYS A 213 -5.93 21.06 0.11
N SER A 214 -5.46 20.00 0.72
CA SER A 214 -5.42 18.67 0.19
C SER A 214 -5.69 17.65 1.29
N LEU A 215 -5.56 16.38 0.99
CA LEU A 215 -5.61 15.32 1.99
C LEU A 215 -4.41 15.37 2.97
N ASP A 216 -3.35 16.12 2.65
CA ASP A 216 -2.17 16.35 3.50
C ASP A 216 -2.49 17.24 4.74
N ASP A 217 -3.57 18.03 4.69
CA ASP A 217 -3.99 18.96 5.75
C ASP A 217 -4.85 18.27 6.83
#